data_9a58866f5cb1cd91d75c14eb9cc1d100
#
_entry.id   9a58866f5cb1cd91d75c14eb9cc1d100
#
_cell.length_a   1.000
_cell.length_b   1.000
_cell.length_c   1.000
_cell.angle_alpha   90.00
_cell.angle_beta   90.00
_cell.angle_gamma   90.00
#
_symmetry.space_group_name_H-M   'P 1'
#
loop_
_entity.id
_entity.type
_entity.pdbx_description
1 polymer ?
#
loop_
_entity_poly.entity_id
_entity_poly.type
_entity_poly.pdbx_seq_one_letter_code
_entity_poly.pdbx_strand_id
1 'polypeptide(L)'
;MRECGLPAIVKPCVDCADTHHHPSGKFRVNANGKLLDVWLLLCCSTCGRTSKVPVHERVHVQSLEPARRLAYETNDPSTVRALTMSASLAAKTGYRLDWTGTWRLETDTPFYSPREPESITVLVGFELPVPIRVERLLMLGLNVSRGEVRRMVARERIRLPVPMDLGAKVHQDFEFTVDGAGSV
;
A
#
# COMPACT_ATOMS: atom_id res chain seq x y z
N MET A 1 -9.83 0.07 -5.61
CA MET A 1 -8.36 -0.05 -5.85
C MET A 1 -8.01 -1.53 -5.80
N ARG A 2 -7.82 -2.16 -6.97
CA ARG A 2 -7.55 -3.60 -7.08
C ARG A 2 -6.06 -3.89 -7.00
N GLU A 3 -5.70 -4.95 -6.28
CA GLU A 3 -4.34 -5.43 -6.18
C GLU A 3 -3.88 -6.11 -7.48
N CYS A 4 -2.65 -5.79 -7.91
CA CYS A 4 -1.96 -6.45 -9.01
C CYS A 4 -0.66 -7.15 -8.56
N GLY A 5 -0.21 -6.88 -7.34
CA GLY A 5 0.98 -7.48 -6.75
C GLY A 5 1.44 -6.77 -5.50
N LEU A 6 2.49 -7.28 -4.87
CA LEU A 6 3.11 -6.67 -3.69
C LEU A 6 4.12 -5.57 -4.08
N PRO A 7 4.34 -4.56 -3.23
CA PRO A 7 5.35 -3.54 -3.47
C PRO A 7 6.75 -4.14 -3.48
N ALA A 8 7.62 -3.60 -4.33
CA ALA A 8 9.03 -3.89 -4.23
C ALA A 8 9.64 -3.19 -3.00
N ILE A 9 10.61 -3.85 -2.37
CA ILE A 9 11.39 -3.29 -1.28
C ILE A 9 12.64 -2.66 -1.87
N VAL A 10 12.77 -1.34 -1.73
CA VAL A 10 13.88 -0.57 -2.31
C VAL A 10 14.97 -0.38 -1.27
N LYS A 11 16.07 -1.08 -1.46
CA LYS A 11 17.31 -1.02 -0.68
C LYS A 11 18.48 -1.44 -1.57
N PRO A 12 19.73 -0.94 -1.35
CA PRO A 12 20.88 -1.36 -2.15
C PRO A 12 21.13 -2.87 -2.06
N CYS A 13 21.37 -3.50 -3.22
CA CYS A 13 21.89 -4.86 -3.27
C CYS A 13 23.41 -4.82 -3.01
N VAL A 14 23.93 -5.79 -2.26
CA VAL A 14 25.37 -5.84 -1.94
C VAL A 14 26.22 -6.50 -3.04
N ASP A 15 25.58 -7.22 -3.97
CA ASP A 15 26.26 -7.96 -5.04
C ASP A 15 26.13 -7.33 -6.43
N CYS A 16 25.12 -6.48 -6.62
CA CYS A 16 24.91 -5.80 -7.89
C CYS A 16 24.39 -4.37 -7.66
N ALA A 17 24.29 -3.57 -8.75
CA ALA A 17 23.88 -2.18 -8.66
C ALA A 17 22.36 -1.97 -8.50
N ASP A 18 21.56 -3.05 -8.51
CA ASP A 18 20.11 -2.94 -8.36
C ASP A 18 19.71 -2.60 -6.92
N THR A 19 18.55 -1.99 -6.79
CA THR A 19 17.97 -1.62 -5.50
C THR A 19 16.64 -2.30 -5.21
N HIS A 20 16.03 -2.99 -6.19
CA HIS A 20 14.71 -3.59 -6.03
C HIS A 20 14.80 -5.04 -5.56
N HIS A 21 14.00 -5.34 -4.56
CA HIS A 21 13.88 -6.68 -3.98
C HIS A 21 12.41 -7.04 -3.85
N HIS A 22 12.11 -8.33 -3.95
CA HIS A 22 10.79 -8.89 -3.66
C HIS A 22 10.87 -9.91 -2.53
N PRO A 23 9.78 -10.14 -1.77
CA PRO A 23 9.77 -11.15 -0.71
C PRO A 23 9.95 -12.54 -1.32
N SER A 24 10.79 -13.35 -0.68
CA SER A 24 10.97 -14.76 -1.09
C SER A 24 9.83 -15.68 -0.64
N GLY A 25 8.85 -15.15 0.09
CA GLY A 25 7.80 -15.93 0.74
C GLY A 25 8.25 -16.62 2.03
N LYS A 26 9.46 -16.32 2.52
CA LYS A 26 10.02 -17.05 3.67
C LYS A 26 10.53 -16.12 4.77
N PHE A 27 10.46 -16.63 5.98
CA PHE A 27 11.17 -16.08 7.14
C PHE A 27 12.41 -16.93 7.45
N ARG A 28 13.37 -16.31 8.10
CA ARG A 28 14.41 -17.00 8.84
C ARG A 28 14.21 -16.74 10.32
N VAL A 29 13.97 -17.79 11.07
CA VAL A 29 13.86 -17.76 12.54
C VAL A 29 15.13 -18.37 13.12
N ASN A 30 15.78 -17.67 14.01
CA ASN A 30 16.97 -18.13 14.71
C ASN A 30 16.78 -18.00 16.20
N ALA A 31 16.87 -19.13 16.90
CA ALA A 31 16.75 -19.20 18.36
C ALA A 31 18.14 -19.26 18.98
N ASN A 32 18.39 -18.41 19.96
CA ASN A 32 19.59 -18.45 20.79
C ASN A 32 19.16 -18.42 22.27
N GLY A 33 19.04 -19.61 22.88
CA GLY A 33 18.46 -19.79 24.20
C GLY A 33 17.02 -19.31 24.25
N LYS A 34 16.74 -18.30 25.09
CA LYS A 34 15.40 -17.69 25.23
C LYS A 34 15.13 -16.53 24.27
N LEU A 35 16.10 -16.19 23.42
CA LEU A 35 15.99 -15.07 22.48
C LEU A 35 15.77 -15.56 21.07
N LEU A 36 14.92 -14.82 20.34
CA LEU A 36 14.61 -15.05 18.92
C LEU A 36 15.01 -13.86 18.07
N ASP A 37 15.58 -14.18 16.92
CA ASP A 37 15.71 -13.27 15.80
C ASP A 37 14.80 -13.77 14.68
N VAL A 38 14.04 -12.87 14.06
CA VAL A 38 13.17 -13.17 12.93
C VAL A 38 13.46 -12.19 11.81
N TRP A 39 13.76 -12.72 10.62
CA TRP A 39 14.00 -11.93 9.42
C TRP A 39 13.04 -12.33 8.30
N LEU A 40 12.47 -11.34 7.62
CA LEU A 40 11.83 -11.54 6.33
C LEU A 40 12.92 -11.66 5.26
N LEU A 41 12.88 -12.75 4.48
CA LEU A 41 13.85 -12.97 3.41
C LEU A 41 13.37 -12.33 2.11
N LEU A 42 14.30 -11.66 1.44
CA LEU A 42 14.08 -10.98 0.17
C LEU A 42 15.02 -11.53 -0.88
N CYS A 43 14.60 -11.45 -2.15
CA CYS A 43 15.42 -11.75 -3.32
C CYS A 43 15.64 -10.47 -4.13
N CYS A 44 16.88 -10.17 -4.51
CA CYS A 44 17.18 -9.10 -5.45
C CYS A 44 16.56 -9.40 -6.80
N SER A 45 15.90 -8.41 -7.41
CA SER A 45 15.19 -8.58 -8.68
C SER A 45 16.13 -8.91 -9.86
N THR A 46 17.39 -8.48 -9.80
CA THR A 46 18.37 -8.68 -10.88
C THR A 46 19.24 -9.92 -10.67
N CYS A 47 19.91 -10.05 -9.53
CA CYS A 47 20.88 -11.13 -9.33
C CYS A 47 20.35 -12.30 -8.49
N GLY A 48 19.12 -12.23 -7.98
CA GLY A 48 18.53 -13.27 -7.13
C GLY A 48 19.14 -13.37 -5.72
N ARG A 49 20.13 -12.55 -5.38
CA ARG A 49 20.76 -12.54 -4.06
C ARG A 49 19.73 -12.45 -2.97
N THR A 50 19.80 -13.39 -2.02
CA THR A 50 18.99 -13.32 -0.80
C THR A 50 19.52 -12.27 0.15
N SER A 51 18.67 -11.36 0.57
CA SER A 51 18.92 -10.42 1.66
C SER A 51 17.84 -10.57 2.73
N LYS A 52 18.01 -9.90 3.87
CA LYS A 52 17.10 -10.03 5.00
C LYS A 52 16.71 -8.66 5.55
N VAL A 53 15.48 -8.59 6.07
CA VAL A 53 14.94 -7.45 6.80
C VAL A 53 14.61 -7.93 8.22
N PRO A 54 15.15 -7.29 9.27
CA PRO A 54 14.87 -7.66 10.64
C PRO A 54 13.44 -7.29 11.01
N VAL A 55 12.64 -8.29 11.37
CA VAL A 55 11.29 -8.14 11.91
C VAL A 55 11.36 -8.05 13.43
N HIS A 56 12.07 -9.01 14.03
CA HIS A 56 12.39 -9.03 15.45
C HIS A 56 13.89 -9.31 15.62
N GLU A 57 14.52 -8.62 16.57
CA GLU A 57 15.92 -8.83 16.93
C GLU A 57 16.02 -9.01 18.45
N ARG A 58 16.61 -10.13 18.86
CA ARG A 58 16.87 -10.51 20.25
C ARG A 58 15.63 -10.36 21.16
N VAL A 59 14.44 -10.71 20.68
CA VAL A 59 13.22 -10.68 21.49
C VAL A 59 13.10 -11.96 22.31
N HIS A 60 12.61 -11.85 23.54
CA HIS A 60 12.38 -13.04 24.37
C HIS A 60 11.24 -13.87 23.76
N VAL A 61 11.42 -15.21 23.69
CA VAL A 61 10.44 -16.11 23.06
C VAL A 61 9.03 -15.98 23.66
N GLN A 62 8.93 -15.69 24.95
CA GLN A 62 7.64 -15.51 25.65
C GLN A 62 6.98 -14.15 25.37
N SER A 63 7.71 -13.18 24.80
CA SER A 63 7.12 -11.89 24.42
C SER A 63 6.41 -11.93 23.07
N LEU A 64 6.60 -13.00 22.31
CA LEU A 64 5.88 -13.23 21.06
C LEU A 64 4.69 -14.16 21.30
N GLU A 65 3.54 -13.72 20.83
CA GLU A 65 2.33 -14.54 20.84
C GLU A 65 2.59 -15.88 20.10
N PRO A 66 2.16 -17.04 20.65
CA PRO A 66 2.41 -18.34 20.04
C PRO A 66 1.96 -18.47 18.59
N ALA A 67 0.77 -17.93 18.27
CA ALA A 67 0.25 -17.91 16.89
C ALA A 67 1.17 -17.14 15.93
N ARG A 68 1.72 -16.00 16.37
CA ARG A 68 2.63 -15.19 15.57
C ARG A 68 3.98 -15.89 15.36
N ARG A 69 4.48 -16.57 16.38
CA ARG A 69 5.71 -17.38 16.26
C ARG A 69 5.50 -18.50 15.24
N LEU A 70 4.39 -19.24 15.36
CA LEU A 70 4.05 -20.31 14.42
C LEU A 70 3.96 -19.77 12.97
N ALA A 71 3.36 -18.60 12.76
CA ALA A 71 3.26 -17.97 11.44
C ALA A 71 4.65 -17.71 10.81
N TYR A 72 5.65 -17.32 11.60
CA TYR A 72 7.03 -17.17 11.12
C TYR A 72 7.68 -18.52 10.81
N GLU A 73 7.51 -19.52 11.68
CA GLU A 73 8.09 -20.86 11.52
C GLU A 73 7.50 -21.60 10.31
N THR A 74 6.22 -21.38 10.02
CA THR A 74 5.50 -22.00 8.88
C THR A 74 5.54 -21.16 7.59
N ASN A 75 6.16 -19.99 7.63
CA ASN A 75 6.17 -19.04 6.51
C ASN A 75 4.76 -18.67 6.05
N ASP A 76 3.87 -18.35 7.01
CA ASP A 76 2.49 -18.00 6.70
C ASP A 76 2.39 -16.89 5.65
N PRO A 77 1.70 -17.15 4.50
CA PRO A 77 1.66 -16.18 3.39
C PRO A 77 1.00 -14.85 3.76
N SER A 78 0.01 -14.87 4.64
CA SER A 78 -0.67 -13.65 5.09
C SER A 78 0.25 -12.77 5.91
N THR A 79 1.08 -13.39 6.75
CA THR A 79 2.10 -12.70 7.56
C THR A 79 3.23 -12.13 6.69
N VAL A 80 3.71 -12.91 5.69
CA VAL A 80 4.69 -12.41 4.70
C VAL A 80 4.14 -11.19 3.98
N ARG A 81 2.89 -11.28 3.48
CA ARG A 81 2.21 -10.20 2.78
C ARG A 81 2.09 -8.95 3.66
N ALA A 82 1.57 -9.09 4.87
CA ALA A 82 1.37 -7.98 5.80
C ALA A 82 2.69 -7.26 6.13
N LEU A 83 3.77 -8.01 6.37
CA LEU A 83 5.09 -7.43 6.66
C LEU A 83 5.74 -6.79 5.45
N THR A 84 5.54 -7.35 4.24
CA THR A 84 6.03 -6.76 2.99
C THR A 84 5.43 -5.37 2.75
N MET A 85 4.15 -5.17 3.11
CA MET A 85 3.46 -3.89 2.94
C MET A 85 3.58 -2.95 4.15
N SER A 86 4.29 -3.36 5.20
CA SER A 86 4.37 -2.61 6.46
C SER A 86 5.21 -1.35 6.33
N ALA A 87 4.56 -0.18 6.31
CA ALA A 87 5.22 1.12 6.34
C ALA A 87 6.03 1.33 7.64
N SER A 88 5.56 0.78 8.77
CA SER A 88 6.28 0.86 10.04
C SER A 88 7.57 0.03 10.03
N LEU A 89 7.53 -1.16 9.44
CA LEU A 89 8.73 -1.99 9.28
C LEU A 89 9.72 -1.31 8.32
N ALA A 90 9.24 -0.74 7.22
CA ALA A 90 10.06 0.01 6.28
C ALA A 90 10.77 1.20 6.95
N ALA A 91 10.04 1.99 7.72
CA ALA A 91 10.62 3.11 8.46
C ALA A 91 11.66 2.66 9.51
N LYS A 92 11.33 1.60 10.28
CA LYS A 92 12.24 1.03 11.30
C LYS A 92 13.56 0.54 10.71
N THR A 93 13.53 -0.04 9.51
CA THR A 93 14.68 -0.71 8.90
C THR A 93 15.33 0.08 7.77
N GLY A 94 14.82 1.29 7.46
CA GLY A 94 15.44 2.25 6.55
C GLY A 94 15.30 1.92 5.06
N TYR A 95 14.35 1.04 4.66
CA TYR A 95 14.04 0.83 3.25
C TYR A 95 12.77 1.60 2.83
N ARG A 96 12.50 1.64 1.55
CA ARG A 96 11.27 2.23 0.99
C ARG A 96 10.45 1.16 0.28
N LEU A 97 9.14 1.41 0.20
CA LEU A 97 8.22 0.58 -0.58
C LEU A 97 7.97 1.26 -1.94
N ASP A 98 8.21 0.55 -3.02
CA ASP A 98 7.82 0.97 -4.37
C ASP A 98 6.51 0.28 -4.76
N TRP A 99 5.46 1.09 -4.88
CA TRP A 99 4.11 0.67 -5.24
C TRP A 99 3.83 0.75 -6.75
N THR A 100 4.85 0.95 -7.57
CA THR A 100 4.70 1.03 -9.02
C THR A 100 4.21 -0.30 -9.59
N GLY A 101 3.11 -0.26 -10.34
CA GLY A 101 2.52 -1.46 -10.97
C GLY A 101 1.80 -2.43 -10.02
N THR A 102 1.70 -2.11 -8.72
CA THR A 102 1.10 -3.03 -7.72
C THR A 102 -0.42 -2.94 -7.65
N TRP A 103 -1.02 -1.95 -8.26
CA TRP A 103 -2.45 -1.70 -8.20
C TRP A 103 -2.97 -1.07 -9.49
N ARG A 104 -4.27 -1.22 -9.70
CA ARG A 104 -5.04 -0.50 -10.71
C ARG A 104 -6.37 -0.01 -10.12
N LEU A 105 -6.92 1.03 -10.71
CA LEU A 105 -8.28 1.45 -10.40
C LEU A 105 -9.24 0.65 -11.29
N GLU A 106 -10.22 0.01 -10.69
CA GLU A 106 -11.33 -0.64 -11.38
C GLU A 106 -12.63 0.03 -10.97
N THR A 107 -13.52 0.20 -11.93
CA THR A 107 -14.90 0.62 -11.74
C THR A 107 -15.77 -0.31 -12.57
N ASP A 108 -16.92 -0.71 -12.04
CA ASP A 108 -17.82 -1.64 -12.72
C ASP A 108 -18.46 -1.00 -13.97
N THR A 109 -18.64 0.32 -13.94
CA THR A 109 -19.19 1.13 -15.03
C THR A 109 -18.56 2.52 -15.01
N PRO A 110 -18.63 3.31 -16.10
CA PRO A 110 -18.40 4.74 -16.02
C PRO A 110 -19.40 5.35 -15.02
N PHE A 111 -18.93 5.59 -13.79
CA PHE A 111 -19.80 6.05 -12.69
C PHE A 111 -20.01 7.57 -12.70
N TYR A 112 -19.30 8.30 -13.54
CA TYR A 112 -19.39 9.74 -13.64
C TYR A 112 -19.56 10.20 -15.08
N SER A 113 -20.64 10.95 -15.34
CA SER A 113 -20.84 11.71 -16.56
C SER A 113 -20.98 13.19 -16.22
N PRO A 114 -20.18 14.08 -16.82
CA PRO A 114 -20.33 15.52 -16.59
C PRO A 114 -21.71 16.09 -16.96
N ARG A 115 -22.50 15.33 -17.73
CA ARG A 115 -23.80 15.77 -18.25
C ARG A 115 -25.00 15.31 -17.42
N GLU A 116 -24.78 14.39 -16.47
CA GLU A 116 -25.86 13.93 -15.60
C GLU A 116 -26.08 14.93 -14.45
N PRO A 117 -27.36 15.30 -14.16
CA PRO A 117 -27.65 16.31 -13.13
C PRO A 117 -27.58 15.76 -11.71
N GLU A 118 -27.46 14.44 -11.54
CA GLU A 118 -27.55 13.81 -10.21
C GLU A 118 -26.23 13.88 -9.44
N SER A 119 -26.36 14.06 -8.13
CA SER A 119 -25.27 13.89 -7.16
C SER A 119 -25.10 12.41 -6.84
N ILE A 120 -23.90 11.90 -6.95
CA ILE A 120 -23.59 10.51 -6.63
C ILE A 120 -22.59 10.42 -5.48
N THR A 121 -22.77 9.42 -4.62
CA THR A 121 -21.78 9.05 -3.61
C THR A 121 -20.91 7.92 -4.16
N VAL A 122 -19.60 8.12 -4.12
CA VAL A 122 -18.60 7.18 -4.61
C VAL A 122 -17.85 6.59 -3.43
N LEU A 123 -17.91 5.27 -3.28
CA LEU A 123 -17.08 4.52 -2.34
C LEU A 123 -15.77 4.10 -3.03
N VAL A 124 -14.66 4.45 -2.44
CA VAL A 124 -13.32 4.01 -2.87
C VAL A 124 -12.83 2.92 -1.94
N GLY A 125 -12.80 1.67 -2.41
CA GLY A 125 -12.27 0.53 -1.67
C GLY A 125 -10.80 0.26 -1.98
N PHE A 126 -10.04 -0.20 -0.99
CA PHE A 126 -8.62 -0.54 -1.09
C PHE A 126 -8.36 -2.01 -0.76
N GLU A 127 -7.92 -2.80 -1.72
CA GLU A 127 -7.46 -4.18 -1.46
C GLU A 127 -6.03 -4.22 -0.85
N LEU A 128 -5.31 -3.10 -0.91
CA LEU A 128 -3.96 -2.96 -0.35
C LEU A 128 -3.73 -1.53 0.14
N PRO A 129 -2.87 -1.33 1.16
CA PRO A 129 -2.67 -0.02 1.80
C PRO A 129 -1.72 0.89 1.00
N VAL A 130 -1.93 1.02 -0.30
CA VAL A 130 -1.09 1.88 -1.15
C VAL A 130 -1.32 3.35 -0.80
N PRO A 131 -0.27 4.12 -0.47
CA PRO A 131 -0.41 5.53 -0.15
C PRO A 131 -0.56 6.36 -1.43
N ILE A 132 -1.79 6.63 -1.85
CA ILE A 132 -2.08 7.44 -3.03
C ILE A 132 -2.61 8.82 -2.65
N ARG A 133 -2.22 9.85 -3.38
CA ARG A 133 -2.80 11.19 -3.19
C ARG A 133 -4.25 11.22 -3.69
N VAL A 134 -5.13 11.84 -2.91
CA VAL A 134 -6.54 12.02 -3.26
C VAL A 134 -6.70 12.67 -4.64
N GLU A 135 -5.94 13.73 -4.92
CA GLU A 135 -5.94 14.40 -6.23
C GLU A 135 -5.68 13.40 -7.38
N ARG A 136 -4.66 12.53 -7.23
CA ARG A 136 -4.32 11.54 -8.26
C ARG A 136 -5.42 10.49 -8.44
N LEU A 137 -6.02 10.05 -7.35
CA LEU A 137 -7.11 9.08 -7.35
C LEU A 137 -8.34 9.65 -8.09
N LEU A 138 -8.73 10.88 -7.77
CA LEU A 138 -9.84 11.57 -8.43
C LEU A 138 -9.58 11.79 -9.93
N MET A 139 -8.36 12.20 -10.31
CA MET A 139 -7.99 12.33 -11.72
C MET A 139 -8.19 11.02 -12.48
N LEU A 140 -7.75 9.90 -11.92
CA LEU A 140 -7.86 8.58 -12.54
C LEU A 140 -9.31 8.08 -12.56
N GLY A 141 -10.04 8.22 -11.44
CA GLY A 141 -11.40 7.71 -11.30
C GLY A 141 -12.43 8.47 -12.15
N LEU A 142 -12.32 9.79 -12.20
CA LEU A 142 -13.22 10.64 -12.98
C LEU A 142 -12.73 10.86 -14.43
N ASN A 143 -11.53 10.39 -14.75
CA ASN A 143 -10.89 10.60 -16.05
C ASN A 143 -10.79 12.10 -16.46
N VAL A 144 -10.40 12.94 -15.53
CA VAL A 144 -10.28 14.39 -15.73
C VAL A 144 -8.89 14.91 -15.39
N SER A 145 -8.55 16.10 -15.87
CA SER A 145 -7.27 16.73 -15.59
C SER A 145 -7.16 17.19 -14.13
N ARG A 146 -5.91 17.40 -13.67
CA ARG A 146 -5.64 17.98 -12.34
C ARG A 146 -6.33 19.33 -12.14
N GLY A 147 -6.28 20.19 -13.14
CA GLY A 147 -6.92 21.50 -13.09
C GLY A 147 -8.44 21.40 -12.96
N GLU A 148 -9.04 20.40 -13.59
CA GLU A 148 -10.47 20.14 -13.48
C GLU A 148 -10.84 19.64 -12.08
N VAL A 149 -10.12 18.67 -11.53
CA VAL A 149 -10.34 18.22 -10.14
C VAL A 149 -10.33 19.38 -9.16
N ARG A 150 -9.32 20.27 -9.27
CA ARG A 150 -9.22 21.46 -8.40
C ARG A 150 -10.39 22.40 -8.55
N ARG A 151 -10.84 22.64 -9.80
CA ARG A 151 -12.03 23.48 -10.06
C ARG A 151 -13.31 22.86 -9.50
N MET A 152 -13.46 21.55 -9.64
CA MET A 152 -14.61 20.81 -9.11
C MET A 152 -14.69 20.90 -7.58
N VAL A 153 -13.55 20.73 -6.88
CA VAL A 153 -13.50 20.89 -5.43
C VAL A 153 -13.74 22.35 -5.01
N ALA A 154 -13.13 23.32 -5.68
CA ALA A 154 -13.32 24.74 -5.38
C ALA A 154 -14.76 25.22 -5.61
N ARG A 155 -15.51 24.55 -6.47
CA ARG A 155 -16.94 24.82 -6.74
C ARG A 155 -17.87 23.87 -5.96
N GLU A 156 -17.35 23.16 -4.98
CA GLU A 156 -18.07 22.19 -4.16
C GLU A 156 -18.77 21.06 -4.95
N ARG A 157 -18.43 20.88 -6.23
CA ARG A 157 -18.90 19.75 -7.04
C ARG A 157 -18.29 18.42 -6.63
N ILE A 158 -17.14 18.42 -5.97
CA ILE A 158 -16.57 17.27 -5.26
C ILE A 158 -16.50 17.67 -3.80
N ARG A 159 -17.17 16.89 -2.96
CA ARG A 159 -17.13 17.03 -1.50
C ARG A 159 -16.40 15.85 -0.88
N LEU A 160 -15.24 16.13 -0.30
CA LEU A 160 -14.42 15.15 0.42
C LEU A 160 -14.83 15.09 1.90
N PRO A 161 -14.64 13.95 2.58
CA PRO A 161 -14.87 13.87 4.02
C PRO A 161 -13.86 14.77 4.78
N VAL A 162 -14.32 15.42 5.84
CA VAL A 162 -13.47 16.25 6.70
C VAL A 162 -12.63 15.36 7.61
N PRO A 163 -11.30 15.60 7.77
CA PRO A 163 -10.49 16.74 7.29
C PRO A 163 -9.69 16.46 6.00
N MET A 164 -10.18 15.62 5.08
CA MET A 164 -9.43 15.22 3.89
C MET A 164 -9.32 16.36 2.87
N ASP A 165 -8.11 16.54 2.31
CA ASP A 165 -7.84 17.47 1.21
C ASP A 165 -7.24 16.76 -0.01
N LEU A 166 -7.08 17.48 -1.12
CA LEU A 166 -6.50 16.93 -2.36
C LEU A 166 -5.05 16.46 -2.23
N GLY A 167 -4.29 17.04 -1.31
CA GLY A 167 -2.89 16.69 -1.03
C GLY A 167 -2.74 15.48 -0.12
N ALA A 168 -3.79 15.13 0.62
CA ALA A 168 -3.79 14.01 1.55
C ALA A 168 -3.42 12.71 0.85
N LYS A 169 -2.62 11.88 1.53
CA LYS A 169 -2.37 10.49 1.12
C LYS A 169 -3.35 9.58 1.86
N VAL A 170 -4.11 8.84 1.10
CA VAL A 170 -5.07 7.83 1.60
C VAL A 170 -4.55 6.42 1.31
N HIS A 171 -4.90 5.47 2.15
CA HIS A 171 -4.50 4.06 2.05
C HIS A 171 -5.57 3.12 2.61
N GLN A 172 -6.76 3.64 2.86
CA GLN A 172 -7.92 2.92 3.38
C GLN A 172 -9.19 3.45 2.72
N ASP A 173 -10.27 2.72 2.84
CA ASP A 173 -11.57 3.01 2.26
C ASP A 173 -12.08 4.38 2.70
N PHE A 174 -12.69 5.10 1.78
CA PHE A 174 -13.37 6.37 2.04
C PHE A 174 -14.47 6.64 1.02
N GLU A 175 -15.36 7.55 1.35
CA GLU A 175 -16.43 8.00 0.48
C GLU A 175 -16.26 9.48 0.13
N PHE A 176 -16.74 9.85 -1.06
CA PHE A 176 -16.88 11.25 -1.45
C PHE A 176 -18.12 11.42 -2.33
N THR A 177 -18.63 12.63 -2.43
CA THR A 177 -19.73 12.94 -3.35
C THR A 177 -19.21 13.73 -4.55
N VAL A 178 -19.81 13.48 -5.71
CA VAL A 178 -19.57 14.25 -6.93
C VAL A 178 -20.90 14.64 -7.56
N ASP A 179 -21.07 15.93 -7.86
CA ASP A 179 -22.26 16.46 -8.51
C ASP A 179 -22.04 16.54 -10.02
N GLY A 180 -23.05 16.18 -10.78
CA GLY A 180 -23.09 16.38 -12.23
C GLY A 180 -23.18 17.87 -12.61
N ALA A 181 -23.07 18.18 -13.90
CA ALA A 181 -23.02 19.57 -14.37
C ALA A 181 -24.34 20.36 -14.24
N GLY A 182 -25.44 19.72 -13.86
CA GLY A 182 -26.76 20.32 -13.78
C GLY A 182 -27.19 20.85 -12.40
N SER A 183 -26.35 20.67 -11.37
CA SER A 183 -26.64 21.15 -10.00
C SER A 183 -26.09 22.57 -9.82
N VAL A 184 -26.80 23.60 -10.29
CA VAL A 184 -26.60 25.02 -9.98
C VAL A 184 -27.93 25.58 -9.49
#